data_bf6859addee8c87730c7c9e21596cf02
#
_entry.id   bf6859addee8c87730c7c9e21596cf02
#
_cell.length_a   1.000
_cell.length_b   1.000
_cell.length_c   1.000
_cell.angle_alpha   90.00
_cell.angle_beta   90.00
_cell.angle_gamma   90.00
#
_symmetry.space_group_name_H-M   'P 1'
#
loop_
_entity.id
_entity.type
_entity.pdbx_description
1 polymer ?
#
loop_
_entity_poly.entity_id
_entity_poly.type
_entity_poly.pdbx_seq_one_letter_code
_entity_poly.pdbx_strand_id
1 'polypeptide(L)'
;KNSVHIYDKARGPGGRCSFKRLNNLEGFDHGAQYISPKSIQFKKFIEKLLKKKILKIWGGKHIYLNKSKKENKKHVKIIGTKGNNDISKYLIKNIQCYFHYELEKIKFINNKWKLNFKNNQIKYYDNLILTCPFPQLKKLIKKFIKDLFIKKKIKMDSNITVMIKIKKSDINISSFLFNDKILGWAAKE
;
A
#
# COMPACT_ATOMS: atom_id res chain seq x y z
N LYS A 1 28.51 6.13 1.31
CA LYS A 1 27.27 5.43 1.70
C LYS A 1 26.20 6.45 2.01
N ASN A 2 25.07 6.46 1.31
CA ASN A 2 24.00 7.42 1.58
C ASN A 2 23.22 6.97 2.82
N SER A 3 22.91 7.92 3.73
CA SER A 3 21.98 7.71 4.84
C SER A 3 20.56 7.95 4.34
N VAL A 4 19.65 7.02 4.60
CA VAL A 4 18.24 7.12 4.19
C VAL A 4 17.35 7.12 5.41
N HIS A 5 16.47 8.11 5.50
CA HIS A 5 15.43 8.20 6.52
C HIS A 5 14.05 8.19 5.87
N ILE A 6 13.13 7.44 6.45
CA ILE A 6 11.73 7.37 5.99
C ILE A 6 10.84 8.03 7.03
N TYR A 7 9.96 8.91 6.55
CA TYR A 7 8.93 9.56 7.37
C TYR A 7 7.56 9.17 6.86
N ASP A 8 6.70 8.71 7.75
CA ASP A 8 5.31 8.37 7.43
C ASP A 8 4.37 8.99 8.47
N LYS A 9 3.25 9.56 8.01
CA LYS A 9 2.20 10.08 8.90
C LYS A 9 1.45 9.00 9.66
N ALA A 10 1.45 7.77 9.12
CA ALA A 10 0.80 6.62 9.75
C ALA A 10 1.58 6.15 10.99
N ARG A 11 0.95 5.30 11.79
CA ARG A 11 1.55 4.65 12.96
C ARG A 11 2.45 3.46 12.63
N GLY A 12 2.56 3.09 11.37
CA GLY A 12 3.37 1.96 10.92
C GLY A 12 3.38 1.80 9.41
N PRO A 13 4.25 0.93 8.89
CA PRO A 13 4.42 0.75 7.47
C PRO A 13 3.23 0.04 6.83
N GLY A 14 3.01 0.33 5.55
CA GLY A 14 1.98 -0.33 4.75
C GLY A 14 1.35 0.60 3.74
N GLY A 15 0.97 1.80 4.14
CA GLY A 15 0.29 2.71 3.24
C GLY A 15 -0.92 2.05 2.58
N ARG A 16 -0.89 1.86 1.25
CA ARG A 16 -1.94 1.14 0.51
C ARG A 16 -1.90 -0.38 0.65
N CYS A 17 -0.90 -0.95 1.30
CA CYS A 17 -0.85 -2.35 1.73
C CYS A 17 -1.14 -2.46 3.24
N SER A 18 -1.96 -1.56 3.78
CA SER A 18 -2.22 -1.50 5.21
C SER A 18 -3.04 -2.69 5.70
N PHE A 19 -2.68 -3.13 6.91
CA PHE A 19 -3.32 -4.22 7.63
C PHE A 19 -3.86 -3.69 8.96
N LYS A 20 -5.15 -3.90 9.22
CA LYS A 20 -5.81 -3.54 10.48
C LYS A 20 -5.76 -4.72 11.43
N ARG A 21 -5.00 -4.62 12.52
CA ARG A 21 -5.02 -5.61 13.58
C ARG A 21 -6.29 -5.48 14.42
N LEU A 22 -6.92 -6.60 14.74
CA LEU A 22 -7.95 -6.73 15.75
C LEU A 22 -7.33 -7.12 17.10
N ASN A 23 -6.40 -8.09 17.08
CA ASN A 23 -5.62 -8.56 18.20
C ASN A 23 -4.21 -8.99 17.70
N ASN A 24 -3.44 -9.73 18.51
CA ASN A 24 -2.09 -10.14 18.15
C ASN A 24 -2.03 -11.15 16.98
N LEU A 25 -3.09 -11.89 16.73
CA LEU A 25 -3.13 -13.00 15.76
C LEU A 25 -4.05 -12.70 14.56
N GLU A 26 -5.04 -11.84 14.72
CA GLU A 26 -6.08 -11.60 13.72
C GLU A 26 -6.07 -10.15 13.23
N GLY A 27 -6.52 -9.96 12.00
CA GLY A 27 -6.71 -8.66 11.40
C GLY A 27 -7.20 -8.74 9.97
N PHE A 28 -7.26 -7.59 9.30
CA PHE A 28 -7.77 -7.47 7.94
C PHE A 28 -6.84 -6.64 7.05
N ASP A 29 -6.63 -7.11 5.84
CA ASP A 29 -6.05 -6.34 4.75
C ASP A 29 -7.11 -5.42 4.14
N HIS A 30 -7.11 -4.16 4.53
CA HIS A 30 -8.10 -3.17 4.06
C HIS A 30 -7.58 -2.25 2.95
N GLY A 31 -6.36 -2.49 2.50
CA GLY A 31 -5.75 -1.80 1.36
C GLY A 31 -5.69 -2.69 0.12
N ALA A 32 -4.47 -2.93 -0.40
CA ALA A 32 -4.27 -3.90 -1.47
C ALA A 32 -4.57 -5.32 -0.96
N GLN A 33 -5.39 -6.03 -1.69
CA GLN A 33 -5.90 -7.35 -1.27
C GLN A 33 -4.95 -8.48 -1.62
N TYR A 34 -4.20 -8.34 -2.71
CA TYR A 34 -3.18 -9.30 -3.14
C TYR A 34 -2.19 -8.65 -4.09
N ILE A 35 -1.10 -9.36 -4.32
CA ILE A 35 -0.04 -8.99 -5.25
C ILE A 35 -0.15 -9.86 -6.49
N SER A 36 -0.13 -9.25 -7.67
CA SER A 36 -0.10 -9.92 -8.96
C SER A 36 1.08 -9.37 -9.79
N PRO A 37 2.28 -9.96 -9.70
CA PRO A 37 3.47 -9.42 -10.34
C PRO A 37 3.40 -9.61 -11.86
N LYS A 38 3.60 -8.52 -12.62
CA LYS A 38 3.58 -8.55 -14.09
C LYS A 38 4.98 -8.51 -14.69
N SER A 39 5.85 -7.59 -14.24
CA SER A 39 7.20 -7.47 -14.79
C SER A 39 8.13 -8.59 -14.31
N ILE A 40 9.13 -8.94 -15.12
CA ILE A 40 10.13 -9.97 -14.82
C ILE A 40 10.89 -9.63 -13.54
N GLN A 41 11.32 -8.35 -13.39
CA GLN A 41 12.05 -7.90 -12.21
C GLN A 41 11.21 -8.04 -10.95
N PHE A 42 9.93 -7.67 -11.01
CA PHE A 42 9.03 -7.77 -9.87
C PHE A 42 8.70 -9.24 -9.54
N LYS A 43 8.55 -10.11 -10.54
CA LYS A 43 8.42 -11.57 -10.31
C LYS A 43 9.61 -12.14 -9.54
N LYS A 44 10.84 -11.85 -10.00
CA LYS A 44 12.08 -12.29 -9.32
C LYS A 44 12.16 -11.78 -7.87
N PHE A 45 11.73 -10.55 -7.63
CA PHE A 45 11.67 -9.99 -6.28
C PHE A 45 10.65 -10.72 -5.40
N ILE A 46 9.43 -10.95 -5.90
CA ILE A 46 8.38 -11.68 -5.19
C ILE A 46 8.80 -13.13 -4.89
N GLU A 47 9.45 -13.82 -5.82
CA GLU A 47 10.00 -15.18 -5.60
C GLU A 47 10.97 -15.23 -4.43
N LYS A 48 11.85 -14.22 -4.28
CA LYS A 48 12.74 -14.10 -3.12
C LYS A 48 11.95 -13.96 -1.81
N LEU A 49 10.85 -13.23 -1.81
CA LEU A 49 10.02 -13.03 -0.62
C LEU A 49 9.19 -14.27 -0.28
N LEU A 50 8.74 -15.02 -1.28
CA LEU A 50 8.10 -16.33 -1.10
C LEU A 50 9.07 -17.34 -0.47
N LYS A 51 10.31 -17.44 -0.99
CA LYS A 51 11.36 -18.30 -0.40
C LYS A 51 11.68 -17.93 1.05
N LYS A 52 11.62 -16.64 1.39
CA LYS A 52 11.82 -16.14 2.76
C LYS A 52 10.57 -16.26 3.65
N LYS A 53 9.46 -16.78 3.14
CA LYS A 53 8.18 -16.90 3.84
C LYS A 53 7.61 -15.55 4.35
N ILE A 54 8.04 -14.44 3.75
CA ILE A 54 7.44 -13.12 3.96
C ILE A 54 6.09 -13.03 3.26
N LEU A 55 6.00 -13.65 2.10
CA LEU A 55 4.79 -13.77 1.30
C LEU A 55 4.41 -15.23 1.14
N LYS A 56 3.15 -15.47 0.84
CA LYS A 56 2.59 -16.79 0.53
C LYS A 56 1.64 -16.71 -0.66
N ILE A 57 1.43 -17.83 -1.35
CA ILE A 57 0.38 -17.95 -2.36
C ILE A 57 -0.96 -17.97 -1.63
N TRP A 58 -1.88 -17.15 -2.08
CA TRP A 58 -3.25 -17.14 -1.58
C TRP A 58 -4.05 -18.27 -2.24
N GLY A 59 -4.12 -19.38 -1.56
CA GLY A 59 -4.86 -20.56 -2.00
C GLY A 59 -6.37 -20.36 -1.95
N GLY A 60 -7.09 -21.42 -2.38
CA GLY A 60 -8.54 -21.48 -2.37
C GLY A 60 -9.19 -20.99 -3.68
N LYS A 61 -10.50 -20.88 -3.66
CA LYS A 61 -11.31 -20.56 -4.82
C LYS A 61 -11.56 -19.07 -4.93
N HIS A 62 -11.21 -18.50 -6.08
CA HIS A 62 -11.42 -17.09 -6.40
C HIS A 62 -12.43 -16.98 -7.54
N ILE A 63 -13.54 -16.30 -7.33
CA ILE A 63 -14.63 -16.20 -8.29
C ILE A 63 -14.70 -14.79 -8.86
N TYR A 64 -14.85 -14.71 -10.18
CA TYR A 64 -15.12 -13.48 -10.90
C TYR A 64 -16.60 -13.51 -11.30
N LEU A 65 -17.39 -12.61 -10.74
CA LEU A 65 -18.80 -12.48 -11.07
C LEU A 65 -18.92 -11.40 -12.15
N ASN A 66 -19.03 -11.83 -13.40
CA ASN A 66 -19.40 -10.95 -14.51
C ASN A 66 -20.88 -11.10 -14.78
N LYS A 67 -21.56 -10.06 -15.28
CA LYS A 67 -23.01 -10.05 -15.55
C LYS A 67 -23.51 -11.23 -16.39
N SER A 68 -22.61 -11.90 -17.15
CA SER A 68 -22.96 -13.00 -18.07
C SER A 68 -22.27 -14.32 -17.81
N LYS A 69 -21.17 -14.40 -17.09
CA LYS A 69 -20.44 -15.69 -16.89
C LYS A 69 -19.59 -15.68 -15.61
N LYS A 70 -19.58 -16.84 -14.91
CA LYS A 70 -18.56 -17.12 -13.87
C LYS A 70 -17.25 -17.48 -14.58
N GLU A 71 -16.24 -16.64 -14.52
CA GLU A 71 -14.91 -16.95 -15.02
C GLU A 71 -13.99 -17.39 -13.89
N ASN A 72 -13.46 -18.60 -13.96
CA ASN A 72 -12.38 -19.07 -13.10
C ASN A 72 -11.03 -18.66 -13.74
N LYS A 73 -10.59 -17.42 -13.54
CA LYS A 73 -9.25 -17.02 -13.97
C LYS A 73 -8.20 -17.56 -12.99
N LYS A 74 -7.38 -18.51 -13.47
CA LYS A 74 -6.22 -19.07 -12.74
C LYS A 74 -5.07 -18.05 -12.67
N HIS A 75 -5.26 -16.91 -12.01
CA HIS A 75 -4.15 -16.02 -11.70
C HIS A 75 -3.65 -16.29 -10.29
N VAL A 76 -2.36 -16.59 -10.18
CA VAL A 76 -1.70 -16.73 -8.87
C VAL A 76 -1.83 -15.42 -8.13
N LYS A 77 -2.50 -15.43 -6.99
CA LYS A 77 -2.60 -14.32 -6.06
C LYS A 77 -1.63 -14.55 -4.91
N ILE A 78 -0.92 -13.52 -4.54
CA ILE A 78 0.12 -13.58 -3.51
C ILE A 78 -0.24 -12.58 -2.42
N ILE A 79 -0.13 -12.99 -1.17
CA ILE A 79 -0.45 -12.17 0.01
C ILE A 79 0.69 -12.21 1.01
N GLY A 80 0.70 -11.28 1.93
CA GLY A 80 1.59 -11.30 3.09
C GLY A 80 1.30 -12.51 3.99
N THR A 81 2.30 -13.05 4.65
CA THR A 81 2.13 -14.22 5.53
C THR A 81 1.26 -13.89 6.75
N LYS A 82 1.42 -12.69 7.32
CA LYS A 82 0.63 -12.18 8.45
C LYS A 82 -0.31 -11.04 8.03
N GLY A 83 -0.08 -10.42 6.87
CA GLY A 83 -0.82 -9.33 6.30
C GLY A 83 -0.02 -8.67 5.19
N ASN A 84 -0.68 -7.99 4.26
CA ASN A 84 -0.04 -7.46 3.06
C ASN A 84 1.01 -6.37 3.34
N ASN A 85 1.01 -5.79 4.54
CA ASN A 85 2.07 -4.87 4.96
C ASN A 85 3.39 -5.56 5.31
N ASP A 86 3.49 -6.89 5.28
CA ASP A 86 4.74 -7.61 5.54
C ASP A 86 5.81 -7.31 4.48
N ILE A 87 5.39 -7.05 3.23
CA ILE A 87 6.33 -6.59 2.19
C ILE A 87 6.95 -5.24 2.56
N SER A 88 6.17 -4.30 3.05
CA SER A 88 6.65 -2.98 3.47
C SER A 88 7.57 -3.08 4.69
N LYS A 89 7.21 -3.88 5.68
CA LYS A 89 8.05 -4.15 6.87
C LYS A 89 9.40 -4.75 6.47
N TYR A 90 9.39 -5.71 5.54
CA TYR A 90 10.61 -6.33 5.05
C TYR A 90 11.53 -5.31 4.36
N LEU A 91 10.97 -4.46 3.49
CA LEU A 91 11.74 -3.48 2.73
C LEU A 91 12.41 -2.43 3.62
N ILE A 92 11.79 -2.05 4.72
CA ILE A 92 12.30 -1.01 5.62
C ILE A 92 13.10 -1.55 6.82
N LYS A 93 13.30 -2.87 6.92
CA LYS A 93 13.87 -3.53 8.11
C LYS A 93 15.19 -2.92 8.59
N ASN A 94 16.02 -2.43 7.68
CA ASN A 94 17.34 -1.86 7.98
C ASN A 94 17.41 -0.35 7.67
N ILE A 95 16.26 0.33 7.62
CA ILE A 95 16.17 1.76 7.32
C ILE A 95 15.58 2.46 8.54
N GLN A 96 16.14 3.60 8.90
CA GLN A 96 15.62 4.41 9.98
C GLN A 96 14.28 5.04 9.58
N CYS A 97 13.21 4.67 10.31
CA CYS A 97 11.84 5.08 10.02
C CYS A 97 11.25 5.86 11.19
N TYR A 98 10.55 6.92 10.85
CA TYR A 98 9.84 7.79 11.78
C TYR A 98 8.36 7.78 11.43
N PHE A 99 7.55 7.25 12.33
CA PHE A 99 6.09 7.21 12.20
C PHE A 99 5.45 8.36 12.96
N HIS A 100 4.18 8.69 12.66
CA HIS A 100 3.49 9.87 13.14
C HIS A 100 4.14 11.20 12.71
N TYR A 101 4.90 11.18 11.61
CA TYR A 101 5.52 12.36 11.03
C TYR A 101 4.78 12.79 9.77
N GLU A 102 3.77 13.64 9.92
CA GLU A 102 3.06 14.21 8.78
C GLU A 102 3.83 15.43 8.25
N LEU A 103 4.34 15.31 7.02
CA LEU A 103 5.03 16.41 6.34
C LEU A 103 4.01 17.48 5.96
N GLU A 104 4.22 18.71 6.46
CA GLU A 104 3.35 19.86 6.22
C GLU A 104 3.87 20.79 5.14
N LYS A 105 5.16 21.12 5.21
CA LYS A 105 5.80 22.08 4.28
C LYS A 105 7.20 21.63 3.91
N ILE A 106 7.59 21.94 2.67
CA ILE A 106 8.95 21.77 2.18
C ILE A 106 9.48 23.12 1.67
N LYS A 107 10.76 23.35 1.85
CA LYS A 107 11.50 24.47 1.27
C LYS A 107 12.87 23.99 0.80
N PHE A 108 13.44 24.60 -0.23
CA PHE A 108 14.81 24.37 -0.61
C PHE A 108 15.61 25.62 -0.24
N ILE A 109 16.57 25.47 0.68
CA ILE A 109 17.33 26.57 1.28
C ILE A 109 18.76 26.08 1.49
N ASN A 110 19.75 26.89 1.07
CA ASN A 110 21.18 26.58 1.22
C ASN A 110 21.53 25.17 0.70
N ASN A 111 21.06 24.85 -0.49
CA ASN A 111 21.26 23.55 -1.17
C ASN A 111 20.73 22.32 -0.42
N LYS A 112 19.79 22.53 0.53
CA LYS A 112 19.16 21.46 1.30
C LYS A 112 17.65 21.58 1.31
N TRP A 113 16.98 20.44 1.34
CA TRP A 113 15.56 20.35 1.57
C TRP A 113 15.24 20.51 3.06
N LYS A 114 14.58 21.59 3.41
CA LYS A 114 14.01 21.81 4.76
C LYS A 114 12.61 21.21 4.80
N LEU A 115 12.41 20.22 5.69
CA LEU A 115 11.16 19.54 5.92
C LEU A 115 10.55 20.01 7.23
N ASN A 116 9.33 20.54 7.19
CA ASN A 116 8.57 20.92 8.37
C ASN A 116 7.44 19.92 8.59
N PHE A 117 7.39 19.31 9.75
CA PHE A 117 6.37 18.34 10.13
C PHE A 117 5.33 18.97 11.07
N LYS A 118 4.11 18.43 11.08
CA LYS A 118 3.02 18.93 11.97
C LYS A 118 3.34 18.83 13.47
N ASN A 119 4.21 17.94 13.86
CA ASN A 119 4.70 17.81 15.24
C ASN A 119 5.82 18.81 15.59
N ASN A 120 5.93 19.91 14.85
CA ASN A 120 6.92 20.97 14.99
C ASN A 120 8.39 20.53 14.78
N GLN A 121 8.63 19.30 14.34
CA GLN A 121 9.98 18.85 14.00
C GLN A 121 10.42 19.44 12.66
N ILE A 122 11.70 19.78 12.57
CA ILE A 122 12.35 20.26 11.35
C ILE A 122 13.53 19.37 11.04
N LYS A 123 13.68 18.96 9.78
CA LYS A 123 14.80 18.15 9.30
C LYS A 123 15.35 18.72 7.98
N TYR A 124 16.62 18.45 7.71
CA TYR A 124 17.31 18.92 6.52
C TYR A 124 17.96 17.74 5.78
N TYR A 125 17.81 17.69 4.45
CA TYR A 125 18.34 16.63 3.60
C TYR A 125 18.85 17.17 2.27
N ASP A 126 19.87 16.52 1.72
CA ASP A 126 20.40 16.85 0.39
C ASP A 126 19.46 16.42 -0.71
N ASN A 127 18.78 15.28 -0.52
CA ASN A 127 17.82 14.72 -1.48
C ASN A 127 16.49 14.43 -0.81
N LEU A 128 15.39 14.64 -1.55
CA LEU A 128 14.03 14.39 -1.09
C LEU A 128 13.27 13.55 -2.12
N ILE A 129 12.73 12.41 -1.67
CA ILE A 129 11.84 11.57 -2.47
C ILE A 129 10.45 11.61 -1.82
N LEU A 130 9.45 12.06 -2.55
CA LEU A 130 8.06 12.14 -2.11
C LEU A 130 7.25 11.01 -2.74
N THR A 131 6.76 10.08 -1.92
CA THR A 131 5.97 8.91 -2.35
C THR A 131 4.52 8.97 -1.91
N CYS A 132 4.08 10.09 -1.32
CA CYS A 132 2.69 10.26 -0.92
C CYS A 132 1.74 10.29 -2.13
N PRO A 133 0.45 9.94 -1.95
CA PRO A 133 -0.54 9.99 -3.03
C PRO A 133 -0.64 11.38 -3.68
N PHE A 134 -0.96 11.40 -4.97
CA PHE A 134 -0.91 12.63 -5.78
C PHE A 134 -1.68 13.83 -5.20
N PRO A 135 -2.87 13.68 -4.59
CA PRO A 135 -3.57 14.82 -4.00
C PRO A 135 -2.79 15.49 -2.85
N GLN A 136 -2.08 14.70 -2.03
CA GLN A 136 -1.21 15.22 -0.97
C GLN A 136 0.08 15.81 -1.56
N LEU A 137 0.69 15.10 -2.52
CA LEU A 137 1.89 15.55 -3.22
C LEU A 137 1.65 16.92 -3.85
N LYS A 138 0.57 17.12 -4.58
CA LYS A 138 0.23 18.38 -5.25
C LYS A 138 0.23 19.58 -4.28
N LYS A 139 -0.26 19.39 -3.06
CA LYS A 139 -0.26 20.46 -2.04
C LYS A 139 1.16 20.83 -1.61
N LEU A 140 2.05 19.86 -1.44
CA LEU A 140 3.43 20.06 -0.98
C LEU A 140 4.29 20.75 -2.05
N ILE A 141 4.15 20.32 -3.32
CA ILE A 141 5.05 20.74 -4.41
C ILE A 141 4.54 21.91 -5.24
N LYS A 142 3.33 22.43 -4.97
CA LYS A 142 2.69 23.50 -5.78
C LYS A 142 3.61 24.69 -6.06
N LYS A 143 4.52 25.03 -5.14
CA LYS A 143 5.47 26.15 -5.30
C LYS A 143 6.70 25.81 -6.16
N PHE A 144 7.01 24.56 -6.36
CA PHE A 144 8.22 24.10 -7.05
C PHE A 144 7.98 23.71 -8.50
N ILE A 145 6.73 23.37 -8.82
CA ILE A 145 6.37 22.81 -10.13
C ILE A 145 5.14 23.55 -10.65
N LYS A 146 5.40 24.64 -11.40
CA LYS A 146 4.33 25.40 -12.03
C LYS A 146 3.70 24.67 -13.22
N ASP A 147 4.47 23.87 -13.99
CA ASP A 147 4.06 23.38 -15.31
C ASP A 147 4.15 21.87 -15.55
N LEU A 148 4.85 21.11 -14.70
CA LEU A 148 5.19 19.70 -15.00
C LEU A 148 4.00 18.72 -14.89
N PHE A 149 2.95 19.05 -14.11
CA PHE A 149 1.84 18.14 -13.83
C PHE A 149 0.52 18.50 -14.52
N ILE A 150 0.50 19.55 -15.32
CA ILE A 150 -0.72 20.04 -15.95
C ILE A 150 -1.19 19.13 -17.09
N LYS A 151 -0.30 18.39 -17.73
CA LYS A 151 -0.59 17.60 -18.94
C LYS A 151 -1.31 16.26 -18.69
N LYS A 152 -1.26 15.71 -17.48
CA LYS A 152 -2.01 14.48 -17.14
C LYS A 152 -2.86 14.69 -15.89
N LYS A 153 -4.18 14.68 -16.04
CA LYS A 153 -5.12 14.61 -14.90
C LYS A 153 -4.97 13.24 -14.24
N ILE A 154 -4.16 13.15 -13.18
CA ILE A 154 -4.12 11.96 -12.34
C ILE A 154 -5.36 11.98 -11.45
N LYS A 155 -6.32 11.12 -11.78
CA LYS A 155 -7.53 10.92 -10.99
C LYS A 155 -7.29 9.79 -10.00
N MET A 156 -7.72 9.99 -8.76
CA MET A 156 -7.73 8.97 -7.74
C MET A 156 -9.15 8.84 -7.21
N ASP A 157 -9.72 7.66 -7.35
CA ASP A 157 -11.03 7.36 -6.83
C ASP A 157 -10.92 6.88 -5.38
N SER A 158 -11.90 7.26 -4.56
CA SER A 158 -12.01 6.78 -3.19
C SER A 158 -12.58 5.35 -3.16
N ASN A 159 -12.14 4.57 -2.19
CA ASN A 159 -12.65 3.23 -1.93
C ASN A 159 -13.03 3.13 -0.45
N ILE A 160 -14.17 2.49 -0.17
CA ILE A 160 -14.62 2.20 1.18
C ILE A 160 -14.45 0.70 1.40
N THR A 161 -13.75 0.34 2.48
CA THR A 161 -13.58 -1.06 2.89
C THR A 161 -14.34 -1.30 4.19
N VAL A 162 -15.26 -2.26 4.17
CA VAL A 162 -15.98 -2.74 5.35
C VAL A 162 -15.32 -4.03 5.81
N MET A 163 -14.97 -4.10 7.09
CA MET A 163 -14.36 -5.26 7.73
C MET A 163 -15.39 -5.89 8.68
N ILE A 164 -15.72 -7.16 8.45
CA ILE A 164 -16.75 -7.88 9.22
C ILE A 164 -16.13 -9.13 9.83
N LYS A 165 -16.21 -9.27 11.15
CA LYS A 165 -15.87 -10.51 11.84
C LYS A 165 -17.16 -11.31 12.03
N ILE A 166 -17.16 -12.55 11.54
CA ILE A 166 -18.25 -13.52 11.71
C ILE A 166 -17.77 -14.71 12.52
N LYS A 167 -18.67 -15.33 13.30
CA LYS A 167 -18.31 -16.45 14.19
C LYS A 167 -17.91 -17.70 13.41
N LYS A 168 -18.61 -18.04 12.33
CA LYS A 168 -18.36 -19.22 11.49
C LYS A 168 -18.72 -18.90 10.04
N SER A 169 -17.99 -19.47 9.10
CA SER A 169 -18.30 -19.37 7.67
C SER A 169 -18.04 -20.71 7.01
N ASP A 170 -19.07 -21.29 6.44
CA ASP A 170 -19.00 -22.53 5.63
C ASP A 170 -18.68 -22.23 4.15
N ILE A 171 -18.41 -20.97 3.83
CA ILE A 171 -18.08 -20.54 2.46
C ILE A 171 -16.67 -21.00 2.11
N ASN A 172 -16.56 -21.96 1.20
CA ASN A 172 -15.28 -22.43 0.66
C ASN A 172 -14.83 -21.60 -0.55
N ILE A 173 -14.88 -20.28 -0.42
CA ILE A 173 -14.47 -19.32 -1.43
C ILE A 173 -13.61 -18.28 -0.74
N SER A 174 -12.41 -18.05 -1.28
CA SER A 174 -11.46 -17.10 -0.73
C SER A 174 -11.77 -15.66 -1.14
N SER A 175 -12.27 -15.45 -2.36
CA SER A 175 -12.65 -14.10 -2.77
C SER A 175 -13.64 -14.07 -3.93
N PHE A 176 -14.41 -13.00 -3.97
CA PHE A 176 -15.28 -12.61 -5.07
C PHE A 176 -14.81 -11.27 -5.66
N LEU A 177 -14.73 -11.18 -6.95
CA LEU A 177 -14.63 -9.93 -7.69
C LEU A 177 -15.97 -9.70 -8.40
N PHE A 178 -16.58 -8.57 -8.12
CA PHE A 178 -17.89 -8.20 -8.67
C PHE A 178 -17.68 -7.20 -9.80
N ASN A 179 -18.44 -7.36 -10.88
CA ASN A 179 -18.57 -6.33 -11.90
C ASN A 179 -19.83 -5.50 -11.63
N ASP A 180 -19.82 -4.82 -10.50
CA ASP A 180 -20.93 -4.03 -10.00
C ASP A 180 -20.50 -2.60 -9.70
N LYS A 181 -21.46 -1.65 -9.63
CA LYS A 181 -21.19 -0.24 -9.35
C LYS A 181 -20.95 0.03 -7.86
N ILE A 182 -21.47 -0.82 -6.98
CA ILE A 182 -21.45 -0.62 -5.53
C ILE A 182 -20.41 -1.53 -4.88
N LEU A 183 -20.50 -2.83 -5.15
CA LEU A 183 -19.63 -3.84 -4.56
C LEU A 183 -18.59 -4.30 -5.60
N GLY A 184 -17.34 -3.96 -5.39
CA GLY A 184 -16.24 -4.37 -6.28
C GLY A 184 -15.57 -5.66 -5.85
N TRP A 185 -15.49 -5.92 -4.54
CA TRP A 185 -14.67 -7.01 -4.00
C TRP A 185 -15.20 -7.50 -2.65
N ALA A 186 -15.13 -8.81 -2.43
CA ALA A 186 -15.26 -9.43 -1.11
C ALA A 186 -14.21 -10.53 -0.94
N ALA A 187 -13.65 -10.66 0.25
CA ALA A 187 -12.65 -11.68 0.55
C ALA A 187 -12.82 -12.22 1.96
N LYS A 188 -12.43 -13.48 2.14
CA LYS A 188 -12.26 -14.14 3.42
C LYS A 188 -10.77 -14.15 3.76
N GLU A 189 -10.39 -13.66 4.93
CA GLU A 189 -9.03 -13.67 5.45
C GLU A 189 -8.86 -14.73 6.54
#